data_6a966f36b2bb92c0fb7c400179ce7938
#
_entry.id   6a966f36b2bb92c0fb7c400179ce7938
#
_cell.length_a   1.000
_cell.length_b   1.000
_cell.length_c   1.000
_cell.angle_alpha   90.00
_cell.angle_beta   90.00
_cell.angle_gamma   90.00
#
_symmetry.space_group_name_H-M   'P 1'
#
loop_
_entity.id
_entity.type
_entity.pdbx_description
1 polymer ?
#
loop_
_entity_poly.entity_id
_entity_poly.type
_entity_poly.pdbx_seq_one_letter_code
_entity_poly.pdbx_strand_id
1 'polypeptide(L)'
;SFYPFRRDKYSPIDLKVHFETGLKEPDFYQQNLLTNHYKWNNSFGKASTTKILGELDIPRWDLAASFGYALLANNLYYDNTGTVRQNGAAMSVMSAYLKKNFTFWKIHLDNQALFQLSSNTEALPLPMLALNLRWYIQFPVVKKVMEMQIGLNTYFTTSWYAQGYNPVLGVWYNQNQQKYGNCPYYDAFINIQWYKACIFVKF
;
A
#
# COMPACT_ATOMS: atom_id res chain seq x y z
N SER A 1 10.68 -4.29 -10.13
CA SER A 1 12.10 -4.68 -10.25
C SER A 1 12.16 -6.15 -10.61
N PHE A 2 12.62 -6.41 -11.81
CA PHE A 2 12.86 -7.76 -12.32
C PHE A 2 14.23 -8.19 -11.80
N TYR A 3 14.30 -9.12 -10.87
CA TYR A 3 15.54 -9.78 -10.48
C TYR A 3 15.52 -11.20 -10.98
N PRO A 4 16.17 -11.49 -12.10
CA PRO A 4 16.51 -12.85 -12.44
C PRO A 4 17.83 -13.20 -11.73
N PHE A 5 17.84 -14.34 -11.05
CA PHE A 5 18.98 -15.17 -10.70
C PHE A 5 19.72 -14.98 -9.37
N ARG A 6 19.76 -16.11 -8.66
CA ARG A 6 20.65 -16.53 -7.58
C ARG A 6 20.65 -15.63 -6.36
N ARG A 7 19.66 -15.81 -5.53
CA ARG A 7 19.86 -15.59 -4.11
C ARG A 7 20.77 -16.70 -3.58
N ASP A 8 21.91 -16.31 -3.05
CA ASP A 8 22.81 -17.25 -2.41
C ASP A 8 22.07 -18.01 -1.30
N LYS A 9 22.25 -19.34 -1.29
CA LYS A 9 21.65 -20.27 -0.33
C LYS A 9 21.98 -19.95 1.15
N TYR A 10 22.87 -18.98 1.37
CA TYR A 10 23.41 -18.57 2.66
C TYR A 10 23.12 -17.10 3.02
N SER A 11 22.17 -16.44 2.35
CA SER A 11 21.77 -15.10 2.75
C SER A 11 21.28 -15.09 4.20
N PRO A 12 21.84 -14.27 5.07
CA PRO A 12 21.45 -14.20 6.47
C PRO A 12 19.99 -13.76 6.60
N ILE A 13 19.37 -14.12 7.71
CA ILE A 13 18.09 -13.55 8.14
C ILE A 13 18.36 -12.08 8.46
N ASP A 14 17.60 -11.19 7.87
CA ASP A 14 17.71 -9.74 8.10
C ASP A 14 16.52 -9.27 8.95
N LEU A 15 16.85 -8.70 10.11
CA LEU A 15 15.86 -8.12 11.02
C LEU A 15 16.18 -6.64 11.18
N LYS A 16 15.19 -5.79 10.86
CA LYS A 16 15.31 -4.33 11.01
C LYS A 16 14.19 -3.80 11.90
N VAL A 17 14.53 -2.84 12.73
CA VAL A 17 13.56 -2.10 13.52
C VAL A 17 13.76 -0.61 13.25
N HIS A 18 12.68 0.04 12.84
CA HIS A 18 12.65 1.47 12.59
C HIS A 18 11.77 2.16 13.62
N PHE A 19 12.29 3.19 14.23
CA PHE A 19 11.53 4.08 15.09
C PHE A 19 11.57 5.48 14.49
N GLU A 20 10.40 6.10 14.38
CA GLU A 20 10.28 7.46 13.86
C GLU A 20 9.29 8.24 14.71
N THR A 21 9.63 9.47 15.05
CA THR A 21 8.73 10.42 15.66
C THR A 21 8.85 11.76 14.96
N GLY A 22 7.73 12.45 14.78
CA GLY A 22 7.69 13.71 14.07
C GLY A 22 6.53 14.57 14.47
N LEU A 23 6.72 15.87 14.31
CA LEU A 23 5.69 16.90 14.48
C LEU A 23 5.53 17.61 13.13
N LYS A 24 4.27 17.79 12.71
CA LYS A 24 3.93 18.54 11.51
C LYS A 24 3.00 19.69 11.85
N GLU A 25 3.34 20.87 11.40
CA GLU A 25 2.42 22.02 11.48
C GLU A 25 1.34 21.91 10.41
N PRO A 26 0.09 22.33 10.71
CA PRO A 26 -0.95 22.44 9.71
C PRO A 26 -0.53 23.38 8.59
N ASP A 27 -0.88 23.04 7.35
CA ASP A 27 -0.65 23.91 6.21
C ASP A 27 -1.49 25.19 6.32
N PHE A 28 -1.01 26.31 5.74
CA PHE A 28 -1.70 27.58 5.78
C PHE A 28 -3.16 27.49 5.31
N TYR A 29 -3.39 26.76 4.21
CA TYR A 29 -4.74 26.58 3.67
C TYR A 29 -5.65 25.69 4.53
N GLN A 30 -5.10 24.86 5.39
CA GLN A 30 -5.88 24.11 6.38
C GLN A 30 -6.32 25.00 7.54
N GLN A 31 -5.56 26.03 7.86
CA GLN A 31 -5.91 26.98 8.90
C GLN A 31 -6.80 28.11 8.37
N ASN A 32 -6.44 28.71 7.24
CA ASN A 32 -7.13 29.89 6.71
C ASN A 32 -7.43 29.67 5.23
N LEU A 33 -8.71 29.68 4.88
CA LEU A 33 -9.17 29.63 3.49
C LEU A 33 -10.38 30.55 3.29
N LEU A 34 -10.35 31.30 2.20
CA LEU A 34 -11.47 32.05 1.71
C LEU A 34 -11.58 31.89 0.19
N THR A 35 -12.61 31.18 -0.24
CA THR A 35 -12.96 31.00 -1.65
C THR A 35 -14.47 31.27 -1.84
N ASN A 36 -14.96 31.19 -3.06
CA ASN A 36 -16.38 31.35 -3.35
C ASN A 36 -17.26 30.24 -2.73
N HIS A 37 -16.68 29.06 -2.45
CA HIS A 37 -17.42 27.90 -1.99
C HIS A 37 -17.03 27.45 -0.57
N TYR A 38 -15.84 27.81 -0.09
CA TYR A 38 -15.32 27.39 1.18
C TYR A 38 -14.74 28.56 1.96
N LYS A 39 -15.08 28.60 3.25
CA LYS A 39 -14.52 29.59 4.17
C LYS A 39 -14.28 28.95 5.51
N TRP A 40 -13.04 29.05 6.01
CA TRP A 40 -12.72 28.70 7.39
C TRP A 40 -11.54 29.53 7.92
N ASN A 41 -11.51 29.64 9.21
CA ASN A 41 -10.42 30.21 9.99
C ASN A 41 -10.26 29.32 11.23
N ASN A 42 -9.33 28.37 11.18
CA ASN A 42 -9.10 27.38 12.21
C ASN A 42 -7.81 27.70 12.97
N SER A 43 -7.74 27.21 14.21
CA SER A 43 -6.53 27.27 15.02
C SER A 43 -6.17 25.84 15.42
N PHE A 44 -5.62 25.08 14.47
CA PHE A 44 -5.21 23.70 14.68
C PHE A 44 -3.84 23.60 15.35
N GLY A 45 -3.71 22.64 16.26
CA GLY A 45 -2.44 22.28 16.87
C GLY A 45 -1.57 21.44 15.92
N LYS A 46 -0.30 21.31 16.27
CA LYS A 46 0.63 20.44 15.53
C LYS A 46 0.19 18.99 15.57
N ALA A 47 0.18 18.34 14.43
CA ALA A 47 -0.01 16.90 14.33
C ALA A 47 1.26 16.18 14.77
N SER A 48 1.14 15.15 15.60
CA SER A 48 2.27 14.30 15.99
C SER A 48 2.09 12.88 15.45
N THR A 49 3.19 12.31 15.03
CA THR A 49 3.26 10.92 14.57
C THR A 49 4.40 10.23 15.30
N THR A 50 4.11 9.09 15.90
CA THR A 50 5.13 8.19 16.44
C THR A 50 4.88 6.82 15.88
N LYS A 51 5.86 6.22 15.22
CA LYS A 51 5.72 4.90 14.61
C LYS A 51 6.92 4.00 14.92
N ILE A 52 6.63 2.73 15.06
CA ILE A 52 7.61 1.65 15.12
C ILE A 52 7.28 0.65 14.02
N LEU A 53 8.30 0.19 13.32
CA LEU A 53 8.19 -0.78 12.24
C LEU A 53 9.26 -1.83 12.43
N GLY A 54 8.86 -3.09 12.56
CA GLY A 54 9.73 -4.25 12.53
C GLY A 54 9.64 -4.94 11.17
N GLU A 55 10.77 -5.25 10.57
CA GLU A 55 10.87 -5.93 9.28
C GLU A 55 11.75 -7.17 9.42
N LEU A 56 11.28 -8.28 8.86
CA LEU A 56 11.97 -9.56 8.81
C LEU A 56 12.07 -10.00 7.35
N ASP A 57 13.28 -10.22 6.86
CA ASP A 57 13.52 -10.82 5.53
C ASP A 57 14.29 -12.13 5.68
N ILE A 58 13.73 -13.21 5.14
CA ILE A 58 14.33 -14.54 5.12
C ILE A 58 14.48 -14.96 3.65
N PRO A 59 15.59 -14.59 3.00
CA PRO A 59 15.80 -14.81 1.57
C PRO A 59 15.75 -16.29 1.17
N ARG A 60 16.22 -17.17 2.06
CA ARG A 60 16.21 -18.62 1.84
C ARG A 60 14.81 -19.17 1.60
N TRP A 61 13.81 -18.57 2.22
CA TRP A 61 12.42 -19.00 2.14
C TRP A 61 11.59 -18.10 1.21
N ASP A 62 12.19 -17.11 0.57
CA ASP A 62 11.47 -16.07 -0.18
C ASP A 62 10.32 -15.46 0.64
N LEU A 63 10.61 -15.21 1.93
CA LEU A 63 9.68 -14.71 2.92
C LEU A 63 10.13 -13.35 3.40
N ALA A 64 9.25 -12.36 3.31
CA ALA A 64 9.40 -11.07 3.97
C ALA A 64 8.14 -10.77 4.78
N ALA A 65 8.31 -10.33 6.00
CA ALA A 65 7.22 -9.93 6.89
C ALA A 65 7.55 -8.59 7.54
N SER A 66 6.55 -7.77 7.77
CA SER A 66 6.71 -6.58 8.60
C SER A 66 5.49 -6.34 9.46
N PHE A 67 5.74 -5.74 10.62
CA PHE A 67 4.71 -5.31 11.55
C PHE A 67 4.97 -3.86 11.94
N GLY A 68 3.95 -3.02 11.76
CA GLY A 68 3.99 -1.61 12.09
C GLY A 68 2.92 -1.22 13.10
N TYR A 69 3.29 -0.33 14.00
CA TYR A 69 2.37 0.33 14.91
C TYR A 69 2.64 1.84 14.90
N ALA A 70 1.61 2.63 14.69
CA ALA A 70 1.71 4.08 14.68
C ALA A 70 0.68 4.71 15.59
N LEU A 71 1.11 5.73 16.33
CA LEU A 71 0.25 6.63 17.10
C LEU A 71 0.22 7.98 16.40
N LEU A 72 -0.97 8.47 16.11
CA LEU A 72 -1.23 9.73 15.45
C LEU A 72 -2.08 10.59 16.38
N ALA A 73 -1.61 11.77 16.76
CA ALA A 73 -2.38 12.72 17.52
C ALA A 73 -2.55 14.02 16.73
N ASN A 74 -3.70 14.65 16.90
CA ASN A 74 -4.07 15.89 16.19
C ASN A 74 -4.01 15.74 14.66
N ASN A 75 -4.29 14.52 14.13
CA ASN A 75 -4.27 14.27 12.69
C ASN A 75 -5.32 15.12 11.97
N LEU A 76 -4.93 15.73 10.87
CA LEU A 76 -5.80 16.54 10.01
C LEU A 76 -6.35 15.70 8.85
N TYR A 77 -7.62 15.85 8.58
CA TYR A 77 -8.30 15.23 7.45
C TYR A 77 -9.42 16.13 6.94
N TYR A 78 -9.84 15.92 5.69
CA TYR A 78 -11.03 16.55 5.13
C TYR A 78 -12.21 15.62 5.31
N ASP A 79 -13.30 16.11 5.88
CA ASP A 79 -14.52 15.33 6.10
C ASP A 79 -15.36 15.18 4.82
N ASN A 80 -16.50 14.52 4.93
CA ASN A 80 -17.41 14.27 3.81
C ASN A 80 -18.04 15.53 3.18
N THR A 81 -17.91 16.68 3.82
CA THR A 81 -18.31 17.99 3.29
C THR A 81 -17.17 18.72 2.61
N GLY A 82 -15.95 18.16 2.62
CA GLY A 82 -14.73 18.82 2.16
C GLY A 82 -14.16 19.85 3.12
N THR A 83 -14.68 19.88 4.37
CA THR A 83 -14.16 20.79 5.42
C THR A 83 -13.02 20.11 6.15
N VAL A 84 -11.97 20.89 6.45
CA VAL A 84 -10.83 20.37 7.21
C VAL A 84 -11.20 20.18 8.67
N ARG A 85 -10.82 19.02 9.23
CA ARG A 85 -11.03 18.65 10.63
C ARG A 85 -9.72 18.22 11.27
N GLN A 86 -9.62 18.43 12.56
CA GLN A 86 -8.54 17.87 13.37
C GLN A 86 -9.10 16.84 14.33
N ASN A 87 -8.53 15.63 14.31
CA ASN A 87 -8.84 14.60 15.30
C ASN A 87 -8.09 14.92 16.59
N GLY A 88 -8.78 15.48 17.58
CA GLY A 88 -8.16 15.86 18.86
C GLY A 88 -7.74 14.68 19.75
N ALA A 89 -8.28 13.47 19.48
CA ALA A 89 -7.89 12.26 20.20
C ALA A 89 -6.72 11.57 19.50
N ALA A 90 -5.85 10.94 20.26
CA ALA A 90 -4.83 10.08 19.69
C ALA A 90 -5.50 8.85 19.05
N MET A 91 -5.10 8.50 17.84
CA MET A 91 -5.53 7.28 17.17
C MET A 91 -4.35 6.37 16.90
N SER A 92 -4.59 5.07 16.94
CA SER A 92 -3.59 4.05 16.63
C SER A 92 -3.87 3.39 15.29
N VAL A 93 -2.80 3.08 14.58
CA VAL A 93 -2.82 2.31 13.33
C VAL A 93 -1.91 1.11 13.49
N MET A 94 -2.43 -0.06 13.23
CA MET A 94 -1.65 -1.31 13.17
C MET A 94 -1.57 -1.77 11.73
N SER A 95 -0.42 -2.27 11.30
CA SER A 95 -0.23 -2.88 9.99
C SER A 95 0.62 -4.12 10.09
N ALA A 96 0.25 -5.15 9.35
CA ALA A 96 1.04 -6.37 9.20
C ALA A 96 1.13 -6.70 7.72
N TYR A 97 2.33 -6.84 7.20
CA TYR A 97 2.59 -7.19 5.82
C TYR A 97 3.31 -8.53 5.74
N LEU A 98 2.88 -9.36 4.81
CA LEU A 98 3.48 -10.65 4.53
C LEU A 98 3.67 -10.81 3.03
N LYS A 99 4.88 -11.14 2.63
CA LYS A 99 5.22 -11.54 1.27
C LYS A 99 5.81 -12.93 1.31
N LYS A 100 5.24 -13.84 0.50
CA LYS A 100 5.74 -15.21 0.36
C LYS A 100 5.67 -15.63 -1.08
N ASN A 101 6.81 -16.03 -1.64
CA ASN A 101 6.88 -16.58 -2.99
C ASN A 101 7.09 -18.09 -2.90
N PHE A 102 6.35 -18.82 -3.75
CA PHE A 102 6.51 -20.26 -3.95
C PHE A 102 6.92 -20.51 -5.40
N THR A 103 7.89 -21.37 -5.58
CA THR A 103 8.34 -21.80 -6.91
C THR A 103 8.31 -23.32 -6.97
N PHE A 104 7.45 -23.84 -7.83
CA PHE A 104 7.30 -25.28 -8.11
C PHE A 104 7.58 -25.52 -9.59
N TRP A 105 8.77 -26.00 -9.90
CA TRP A 105 9.22 -26.22 -11.28
C TRP A 105 9.11 -24.96 -12.15
N LYS A 106 8.07 -24.82 -12.98
CA LYS A 106 7.82 -23.66 -13.85
C LYS A 106 6.74 -22.73 -13.31
N ILE A 107 6.07 -23.12 -12.24
CA ILE A 107 4.97 -22.35 -11.64
C ILE A 107 5.53 -21.46 -10.53
N HIS A 108 5.21 -20.19 -10.59
CA HIS A 108 5.59 -19.18 -9.60
C HIS A 108 4.33 -18.56 -9.01
N LEU A 109 4.26 -18.51 -7.70
CA LEU A 109 3.16 -17.93 -6.93
C LEU A 109 3.73 -16.86 -6.02
N ASP A 110 3.68 -15.62 -6.46
CA ASP A 110 4.11 -14.47 -5.68
C ASP A 110 2.90 -13.92 -4.93
N ASN A 111 2.91 -14.03 -3.61
CA ASN A 111 1.78 -13.65 -2.77
C ASN A 111 2.21 -12.53 -1.83
N GLN A 112 1.37 -11.50 -1.74
CA GLN A 112 1.52 -10.38 -0.81
C GLN A 112 0.19 -10.13 -0.13
N ALA A 113 0.22 -9.98 1.18
CA ALA A 113 -0.93 -9.65 2.00
C ALA A 113 -0.58 -8.48 2.92
N LEU A 114 -1.47 -7.51 2.99
CA LEU A 114 -1.38 -6.38 3.91
C LEU A 114 -2.65 -6.37 4.75
N PHE A 115 -2.48 -6.44 6.05
CA PHE A 115 -3.53 -6.30 7.05
C PHE A 115 -3.35 -4.97 7.77
N GLN A 116 -4.44 -4.20 7.92
CA GLN A 116 -4.40 -2.87 8.53
C GLN A 116 -5.62 -2.65 9.42
N LEU A 117 -5.40 -1.99 10.56
CA LEU A 117 -6.47 -1.56 11.46
C LEU A 117 -6.22 -0.12 11.87
N SER A 118 -7.25 0.70 11.79
CA SER A 118 -7.27 2.06 12.34
C SER A 118 -8.26 2.10 13.50
N SER A 119 -7.88 2.70 14.61
CA SER A 119 -8.79 2.92 15.75
C SER A 119 -9.85 3.98 15.47
N ASN A 120 -9.65 4.81 14.44
CA ASN A 120 -10.61 5.81 13.98
C ASN A 120 -10.74 5.75 12.45
N THR A 121 -11.75 5.01 12.00
CA THR A 121 -12.02 4.80 10.56
C THR A 121 -12.66 6.00 9.87
N GLU A 122 -13.16 6.99 10.62
CA GLU A 122 -13.67 8.23 10.06
C GLU A 122 -12.51 9.16 9.66
N ALA A 123 -11.51 9.33 10.54
CA ALA A 123 -10.34 10.16 10.27
C ALA A 123 -9.35 9.47 9.29
N LEU A 124 -9.23 8.15 9.36
CA LEU A 124 -8.34 7.37 8.51
C LEU A 124 -9.01 6.06 8.07
N PRO A 125 -9.81 6.10 6.99
CA PRO A 125 -10.45 4.92 6.42
C PRO A 125 -9.40 4.07 5.68
N LEU A 126 -9.21 2.83 6.13
CA LEU A 126 -8.28 1.87 5.54
C LEU A 126 -9.01 0.54 5.23
N PRO A 127 -8.66 -0.15 4.13
CA PRO A 127 -9.10 -1.53 3.95
C PRO A 127 -8.41 -2.42 4.98
N MET A 128 -9.18 -3.28 5.64
CA MET A 128 -8.63 -4.18 6.66
C MET A 128 -7.64 -5.19 6.06
N LEU A 129 -7.93 -5.69 4.86
CA LEU A 129 -7.08 -6.64 4.15
C LEU A 129 -6.92 -6.19 2.70
N ALA A 130 -5.68 -6.19 2.22
CA ALA A 130 -5.34 -6.03 0.81
C ALA A 130 -4.44 -7.19 0.37
N LEU A 131 -4.79 -7.83 -0.73
CA LEU A 131 -4.05 -8.92 -1.34
C LEU A 131 -3.55 -8.53 -2.72
N ASN A 132 -2.32 -8.90 -3.02
CA ASN A 132 -1.74 -8.81 -4.34
C ASN A 132 -1.09 -10.16 -4.66
N LEU A 133 -1.70 -10.90 -5.58
CA LEU A 133 -1.30 -12.24 -5.96
C LEU A 133 -0.87 -12.21 -7.41
N ARG A 134 0.35 -12.66 -7.69
CA ARG A 134 0.87 -12.79 -9.04
C ARG A 134 1.25 -14.24 -9.28
N TRP A 135 0.48 -14.93 -10.08
CA TRP A 135 0.65 -16.34 -10.39
C TRP A 135 0.97 -16.52 -11.86
N TYR A 136 2.10 -17.15 -12.16
CA TYR A 136 2.57 -17.28 -13.54
C TYR A 136 3.34 -18.56 -13.76
N ILE A 137 3.37 -18.96 -15.04
CA ILE A 137 4.22 -20.05 -15.54
C ILE A 137 5.35 -19.42 -16.33
N GLN A 138 6.58 -19.84 -16.05
CA GLN A 138 7.78 -19.40 -16.74
C GLN A 138 8.45 -20.56 -17.45
N PHE A 139 8.73 -20.41 -18.74
CA PHE A 139 9.36 -21.45 -19.52
C PHE A 139 10.21 -20.90 -20.67
N PRO A 140 11.33 -21.58 -21.03
CA PRO A 140 12.08 -21.23 -22.22
C PRO A 140 11.31 -21.68 -23.47
N VAL A 141 11.05 -20.75 -24.38
CA VAL A 141 10.53 -21.03 -25.73
C VAL A 141 11.67 -21.48 -26.64
N VAL A 142 12.78 -20.74 -26.58
CA VAL A 142 14.04 -21.12 -27.24
C VAL A 142 15.14 -21.10 -26.19
N LYS A 143 15.79 -22.26 -25.98
CA LYS A 143 16.82 -22.41 -24.95
C LYS A 143 17.90 -21.31 -25.08
N LYS A 144 18.18 -20.60 -24.00
CA LYS A 144 19.17 -19.52 -23.88
C LYS A 144 18.92 -18.27 -24.76
N VAL A 145 17.81 -18.23 -25.50
CA VAL A 145 17.49 -17.14 -26.44
C VAL A 145 16.21 -16.41 -26.04
N MET A 146 15.15 -17.18 -25.74
CA MET A 146 13.83 -16.62 -25.50
C MET A 146 13.14 -17.32 -24.33
N GLU A 147 12.73 -16.55 -23.36
CA GLU A 147 11.97 -16.98 -22.20
C GLU A 147 10.61 -16.27 -22.15
N MET A 148 9.58 -16.99 -21.74
CA MET A 148 8.21 -16.47 -21.67
C MET A 148 7.62 -16.71 -20.30
N GLN A 149 6.89 -15.70 -19.80
CA GLN A 149 6.03 -15.78 -18.64
C GLN A 149 4.60 -15.47 -19.05
N ILE A 150 3.66 -16.30 -18.61
CA ILE A 150 2.22 -16.10 -18.81
C ILE A 150 1.57 -16.24 -17.45
N GLY A 151 0.76 -15.28 -17.05
CA GLY A 151 0.16 -15.29 -15.73
C GLY A 151 -0.99 -14.33 -15.52
N LEU A 152 -1.44 -14.34 -14.27
CA LEU A 152 -2.51 -13.49 -13.76
C LEU A 152 -2.01 -12.71 -12.54
N ASN A 153 -2.34 -11.43 -12.49
CA ASN A 153 -2.29 -10.64 -11.28
C ASN A 153 -3.71 -10.53 -10.71
N THR A 154 -3.85 -10.75 -9.43
CA THR A 154 -5.11 -10.60 -8.71
C THR A 154 -4.93 -9.57 -7.61
N TYR A 155 -5.78 -8.56 -7.61
CA TYR A 155 -5.84 -7.55 -6.57
C TYR A 155 -7.17 -7.67 -5.85
N PHE A 156 -7.12 -7.73 -4.54
CA PHE A 156 -8.31 -7.79 -3.71
C PHE A 156 -8.15 -6.89 -2.50
N THR A 157 -9.20 -6.18 -2.15
CA THR A 157 -9.29 -5.44 -0.88
C THR A 157 -10.64 -5.73 -0.23
N THR A 158 -10.66 -5.79 1.09
CA THR A 158 -11.93 -5.76 1.83
C THR A 158 -12.66 -4.44 1.61
N SER A 159 -13.95 -4.45 1.82
CA SER A 159 -14.79 -3.27 1.66
C SER A 159 -14.42 -2.15 2.63
N TRP A 160 -14.27 -0.93 2.12
CA TRP A 160 -13.90 0.27 2.87
C TRP A 160 -14.42 1.54 2.18
N TYR A 161 -14.42 2.66 2.90
CA TYR A 161 -14.76 3.96 2.32
C TYR A 161 -13.50 4.59 1.73
N ALA A 162 -13.26 4.42 0.43
CA ALA A 162 -12.16 5.09 -0.25
C ALA A 162 -12.39 6.60 -0.28
N GLN A 163 -11.30 7.37 -0.21
CA GLN A 163 -11.38 8.83 -0.26
C GLN A 163 -11.94 9.29 -1.62
N GLY A 164 -12.77 10.32 -1.59
CA GLY A 164 -13.19 11.07 -2.75
C GLY A 164 -12.23 12.21 -3.05
N TYR A 165 -12.21 12.69 -4.29
CA TYR A 165 -11.41 13.85 -4.68
C TYR A 165 -12.29 15.08 -4.86
N ASN A 166 -11.91 16.18 -4.23
CA ASN A 166 -12.56 17.49 -4.38
C ASN A 166 -11.75 18.36 -5.35
N PRO A 167 -12.19 18.54 -6.60
CA PRO A 167 -11.44 19.29 -7.59
C PRO A 167 -11.37 20.80 -7.30
N VAL A 168 -12.31 21.35 -6.54
CA VAL A 168 -12.35 22.78 -6.17
C VAL A 168 -11.23 23.12 -5.21
N LEU A 169 -10.95 22.20 -4.26
CA LEU A 169 -9.90 22.38 -3.27
C LEU A 169 -8.60 21.68 -3.65
N GLY A 170 -8.63 20.78 -4.64
CA GLY A 170 -7.47 19.97 -5.02
C GLY A 170 -7.06 18.95 -3.95
N VAL A 171 -7.99 18.49 -3.10
CA VAL A 171 -7.69 17.62 -1.96
C VAL A 171 -8.52 16.35 -1.97
N TRP A 172 -7.99 15.30 -1.33
CA TRP A 172 -8.74 14.09 -1.01
C TRP A 172 -9.50 14.27 0.31
N TYR A 173 -10.77 13.85 0.33
CA TYR A 173 -11.63 13.94 1.49
C TYR A 173 -12.20 12.59 1.88
N ASN A 174 -12.47 12.38 3.15
CA ASN A 174 -13.08 11.17 3.67
C ASN A 174 -14.58 11.18 3.39
N GLN A 175 -15.04 10.27 2.54
CA GLN A 175 -16.46 10.11 2.24
C GLN A 175 -17.02 8.86 2.95
N ASN A 176 -18.32 8.87 3.24
CA ASN A 176 -19.04 7.79 3.90
C ASN A 176 -20.26 7.29 3.10
N GLN A 177 -20.33 7.66 1.82
CA GLN A 177 -21.47 7.35 0.96
C GLN A 177 -21.30 6.03 0.22
N GLN A 178 -20.12 5.79 -0.35
CA GLN A 178 -19.85 4.63 -1.18
C GLN A 178 -18.67 3.82 -0.68
N LYS A 179 -18.89 2.53 -0.45
CA LYS A 179 -17.84 1.56 -0.16
C LYS A 179 -17.26 1.01 -1.46
N TYR A 180 -15.97 0.83 -1.47
CA TYR A 180 -15.20 0.20 -2.55
C TYR A 180 -14.55 -1.08 -2.02
N GLY A 181 -14.07 -1.91 -2.92
CA GLY A 181 -13.46 -3.20 -2.58
C GLY A 181 -14.45 -4.34 -2.54
N ASN A 182 -14.07 -5.45 -1.91
CA ASN A 182 -14.79 -6.72 -1.83
C ASN A 182 -15.07 -7.37 -3.21
N CYS A 183 -14.35 -6.92 -4.22
CA CYS A 183 -14.37 -7.49 -5.56
C CYS A 183 -12.93 -7.69 -6.03
N PRO A 184 -12.52 -8.91 -6.41
CA PRO A 184 -11.18 -9.12 -6.96
C PRO A 184 -11.10 -8.53 -8.37
N TYR A 185 -9.96 -7.91 -8.64
CA TYR A 185 -9.60 -7.41 -9.95
C TYR A 185 -8.50 -8.30 -10.54
N TYR A 186 -8.66 -8.69 -11.79
CA TYR A 186 -7.75 -9.61 -12.49
C TYR A 186 -7.13 -8.94 -13.71
N ASP A 187 -5.81 -9.06 -13.85
CA ASP A 187 -5.06 -8.70 -15.02
C ASP A 187 -4.34 -9.93 -15.58
N ALA A 188 -4.55 -10.29 -16.82
CA ALA A 188 -3.72 -11.23 -17.51
C ALA A 188 -2.46 -10.56 -18.07
N PHE A 189 -1.32 -11.23 -18.04
CA PHE A 189 -0.09 -10.69 -18.61
C PHE A 189 0.74 -11.75 -19.34
N ILE A 190 1.49 -11.26 -20.32
CA ILE A 190 2.50 -12.04 -21.06
C ILE A 190 3.79 -11.23 -21.07
N ASN A 191 4.86 -11.81 -20.58
CA ASN A 191 6.21 -11.25 -20.67
C ASN A 191 7.06 -12.13 -21.57
N ILE A 192 7.77 -11.52 -22.49
CA ILE A 192 8.69 -12.21 -23.38
C ILE A 192 10.05 -11.56 -23.22
N GLN A 193 11.05 -12.34 -22.83
CA GLN A 193 12.44 -11.92 -22.85
C GLN A 193 13.13 -12.57 -24.07
N TRP A 194 13.59 -11.73 -24.99
CA TRP A 194 14.33 -12.17 -26.17
C TRP A 194 15.70 -11.50 -26.18
N TYR A 195 16.75 -12.29 -25.89
CA TYR A 195 18.11 -11.76 -25.64
C TYR A 195 18.11 -10.62 -24.60
N LYS A 196 18.35 -9.39 -25.07
CA LYS A 196 18.37 -8.16 -24.27
C LYS A 196 17.06 -7.38 -24.33
N ALA A 197 16.10 -7.81 -25.17
CA ALA A 197 14.80 -7.15 -25.31
C ALA A 197 13.78 -7.81 -24.41
N CYS A 198 12.95 -6.98 -23.76
CA CYS A 198 11.81 -7.44 -22.96
C CYS A 198 10.54 -6.80 -23.52
N ILE A 199 9.56 -7.65 -23.83
CA ILE A 199 8.23 -7.25 -24.29
C ILE A 199 7.26 -7.61 -23.18
N PHE A 200 6.45 -6.66 -22.79
CA PHE A 200 5.44 -6.81 -21.76
C PHE A 200 4.08 -6.43 -22.32
N VAL A 201 3.10 -7.32 -22.19
CA VAL A 201 1.71 -7.10 -22.58
C VAL A 201 0.82 -7.41 -21.39
N LYS A 202 -0.12 -6.54 -21.10
CA LYS A 202 -1.07 -6.65 -19.99
C LYS A 202 -2.49 -6.34 -20.49
N PHE A 203 -3.47 -7.16 -20.07
CA PHE A 203 -4.87 -7.06 -20.43
C PHE A 203 -5.73 -6.87 -19.18
#